data_8c6bb47baf304cd0c6c2295323062ef4
#
_entry.id   8c6bb47baf304cd0c6c2295323062ef4
#
_cell.length_a   1.000
_cell.length_b   1.000
_cell.length_c   1.000
_cell.angle_alpha   90.00
_cell.angle_beta   90.00
_cell.angle_gamma   90.00
#
_symmetry.space_group_name_H-M   'P 1'
#
loop_
_entity.id
_entity.type
_entity.pdbx_description
1 polymer ?
#
loop_
_entity_poly.entity_id
_entity_poly.type
_entity_poly.pdbx_seq_one_letter_code
_entity_poly.pdbx_strand_id
1 'polypeptide(L)'
;LDSNGKPILDEDNNPILEQAYSVETGTVLTINTEHKKLFDEKGENELADLSSSFTPQKLEFIKAGGSYAIVFGKKLQAFACKVLSIDLESVYAPSQIISNEGQGLTAVEKIFNRNAVGVSSDSVLHSGSDVRVKVNIVGSQDTTGLMTTQELEAMAATVISPTLDGAYQSGCHTASVWDSKAQANIPRLMKFMNTFGLITARDPKGVYHAMTDVIHKVLNDITVDDWAIIIGGDSHTRMSKGVAFGADSGTVALALATGE
;
A
#
# COMPACT_ATOMS: atom_id res chain seq x y z
N LEU A 1 13.74 -29.98 9.56
CA LEU A 1 12.74 -30.70 10.36
C LEU A 1 12.82 -32.18 10.05
N ASP A 2 12.66 -33.05 11.04
CA ASP A 2 12.54 -34.50 10.83
C ASP A 2 11.17 -34.84 10.19
N SER A 3 10.96 -36.13 9.91
CA SER A 3 9.71 -36.64 9.32
C SER A 3 8.47 -36.41 10.18
N ASN A 4 8.61 -35.99 11.43
CA ASN A 4 7.55 -35.69 12.38
C ASN A 4 7.37 -34.16 12.58
N GLY A 5 8.10 -33.33 11.82
CA GLY A 5 8.04 -31.88 11.94
C GLY A 5 8.78 -31.30 13.14
N LYS A 6 9.69 -32.04 13.78
CA LYS A 6 10.52 -31.52 14.86
C LYS A 6 11.86 -31.00 14.32
N PRO A 7 12.45 -29.95 14.95
CA PRO A 7 13.78 -29.49 14.60
C PRO A 7 14.82 -30.62 14.71
N ILE A 8 15.63 -30.78 13.69
CA ILE A 8 16.84 -31.59 13.77
C ILE A 8 17.88 -30.74 14.52
N LEU A 9 18.50 -31.30 15.56
CA LEU A 9 19.45 -30.57 16.41
C LEU A 9 20.86 -31.08 16.14
N ASP A 10 21.85 -30.20 16.29
CA ASP A 10 23.27 -30.53 16.27
C ASP A 10 23.72 -31.14 17.62
N GLU A 11 25.00 -31.44 17.75
CA GLU A 11 25.61 -32.03 18.96
C GLU A 11 25.53 -31.11 20.18
N ASP A 12 25.39 -29.79 19.95
CA ASP A 12 25.24 -28.74 20.97
C ASP A 12 23.78 -28.41 21.28
N ASN A 13 22.83 -29.22 20.74
CA ASN A 13 21.37 -29.04 20.91
C ASN A 13 20.80 -27.78 20.26
N ASN A 14 21.49 -27.20 19.25
CA ASN A 14 20.96 -26.10 18.43
C ASN A 14 20.25 -26.68 17.21
N PRO A 15 19.18 -25.98 16.71
CA PRO A 15 18.52 -26.40 15.48
C PRO A 15 19.50 -26.36 14.29
N ILE A 16 19.67 -27.48 13.61
CA ILE A 16 20.35 -27.50 12.33
C ILE A 16 19.46 -26.82 11.33
N LEU A 17 19.86 -25.62 10.90
CA LEU A 17 19.23 -24.93 9.80
C LEU A 17 19.80 -25.54 8.51
N GLU A 18 19.09 -26.51 7.93
CA GLU A 18 19.34 -26.86 6.54
C GLU A 18 19.15 -25.60 5.70
N GLN A 19 20.12 -25.31 4.85
CA GLN A 19 20.07 -24.15 3.97
C GLN A 19 18.87 -24.33 3.02
N ALA A 20 17.76 -23.67 3.35
CA ALA A 20 16.53 -23.74 2.56
C ALA A 20 16.60 -22.87 1.28
N TYR A 21 17.74 -22.21 1.04
CA TYR A 21 17.91 -21.30 -0.08
C TYR A 21 18.70 -21.97 -1.20
N SER A 22 18.13 -22.03 -2.38
CA SER A 22 18.79 -22.49 -3.61
C SER A 22 19.81 -21.49 -4.16
N VAL A 23 19.87 -20.29 -3.58
CA VAL A 23 20.73 -19.19 -4.02
C VAL A 23 21.47 -18.60 -2.82
N GLU A 24 22.79 -18.55 -2.89
CA GLU A 24 23.63 -17.97 -1.85
C GLU A 24 23.58 -16.45 -1.86
N THR A 25 23.77 -15.84 -0.68
CA THR A 25 23.85 -14.38 -0.55
C THR A 25 25.03 -13.83 -1.37
N GLY A 26 24.78 -12.84 -2.20
CA GLY A 26 25.77 -12.23 -3.09
C GLY A 26 25.79 -12.82 -4.50
N THR A 27 25.00 -13.85 -4.78
CA THR A 27 24.85 -14.37 -6.15
C THR A 27 24.16 -13.34 -7.05
N VAL A 28 24.72 -13.13 -8.23
CA VAL A 28 24.08 -12.29 -9.26
C VAL A 28 23.05 -13.13 -10.01
N LEU A 29 21.86 -12.55 -10.19
CA LEU A 29 20.74 -13.23 -10.83
C LEU A 29 20.19 -12.38 -11.98
N THR A 30 19.68 -13.05 -12.99
CA THR A 30 19.00 -12.43 -14.12
C THR A 30 17.49 -12.67 -14.01
N ILE A 31 16.69 -11.59 -13.94
CA ILE A 31 15.24 -11.67 -13.96
C ILE A 31 14.74 -11.31 -15.37
N ASN A 32 14.09 -12.27 -16.02
CA ASN A 32 13.40 -12.03 -17.27
C ASN A 32 11.93 -11.71 -16.97
N THR A 33 11.57 -10.44 -17.07
CA THR A 33 10.20 -9.95 -16.77
C THR A 33 9.18 -10.30 -17.86
N GLU A 34 9.63 -10.57 -19.08
CA GLU A 34 8.76 -10.98 -20.19
C GLU A 34 8.29 -12.42 -20.01
N HIS A 35 9.25 -13.31 -19.73
CA HIS A 35 8.95 -14.72 -19.47
C HIS A 35 8.61 -15.02 -18.01
N LYS A 36 8.71 -14.03 -17.13
CA LYS A 36 8.47 -14.13 -15.69
C LYS A 36 9.31 -15.23 -15.01
N LYS A 37 10.60 -15.24 -15.33
CA LYS A 37 11.53 -16.28 -14.86
C LYS A 37 12.77 -15.69 -14.24
N LEU A 38 13.32 -16.43 -13.29
CA LEU A 38 14.61 -16.16 -12.65
C LEU A 38 15.66 -17.12 -13.21
N PHE A 39 16.80 -16.56 -13.58
CA PHE A 39 17.94 -17.29 -14.11
C PHE A 39 19.20 -17.02 -13.30
N ASP A 40 20.22 -17.85 -13.50
CA ASP A 40 21.59 -17.58 -13.06
C ASP A 40 22.15 -16.29 -13.69
N GLU A 41 23.36 -15.91 -13.28
CA GLU A 41 24.04 -14.71 -13.77
C GLU A 41 24.11 -14.64 -15.30
N LYS A 42 24.34 -15.78 -15.95
CA LYS A 42 24.46 -15.87 -17.41
C LYS A 42 23.15 -15.89 -18.15
N GLY A 43 22.04 -16.11 -17.44
CA GLY A 43 20.72 -16.27 -18.04
C GLY A 43 20.50 -17.62 -18.72
N GLU A 44 21.35 -18.62 -18.42
CA GLU A 44 21.32 -19.93 -19.08
C GLU A 44 20.48 -20.96 -18.30
N ASN A 45 20.55 -20.95 -16.96
CA ASN A 45 19.84 -21.90 -16.11
C ASN A 45 18.66 -21.25 -15.43
N GLU A 46 17.45 -21.78 -15.67
CA GLU A 46 16.23 -21.36 -14.96
C GLU A 46 16.30 -21.83 -13.50
N LEU A 47 16.18 -20.89 -12.56
CA LEU A 47 16.19 -21.14 -11.12
C LEU A 47 14.79 -21.14 -10.51
N ALA A 48 13.88 -20.33 -11.04
CA ALA A 48 12.51 -20.27 -10.54
C ALA A 48 11.54 -19.68 -11.58
N ASP A 49 10.28 -20.14 -11.51
CA ASP A 49 9.14 -19.53 -12.18
C ASP A 49 8.53 -18.45 -11.27
N LEU A 50 8.45 -17.22 -11.76
CA LEU A 50 7.92 -16.06 -11.06
C LEU A 50 6.51 -15.67 -11.52
N SER A 51 5.85 -16.50 -12.32
CA SER A 51 4.54 -16.19 -12.92
C SER A 51 3.48 -15.82 -11.89
N SER A 52 3.47 -16.49 -10.73
CA SER A 52 2.56 -16.18 -9.62
C SER A 52 2.89 -14.86 -8.92
N SER A 53 4.13 -14.39 -9.02
CA SER A 53 4.60 -13.15 -8.37
C SER A 53 4.48 -11.93 -9.27
N PHE A 54 4.46 -12.10 -10.59
CA PHE A 54 4.38 -11.03 -11.58
C PHE A 54 2.99 -10.94 -12.22
N THR A 55 2.06 -10.37 -11.47
CA THR A 55 0.75 -10.02 -12.00
C THR A 55 0.84 -8.86 -13.01
N PRO A 56 -0.16 -8.65 -13.88
CA PRO A 56 -0.15 -7.54 -14.84
C PRO A 56 0.10 -6.18 -14.19
N GLN A 57 -0.53 -5.91 -13.04
CA GLN A 57 -0.37 -4.66 -12.30
C GLN A 57 1.04 -4.50 -11.75
N LYS A 58 1.61 -5.55 -11.14
CA LYS A 58 3.01 -5.52 -10.66
C LYS A 58 4.00 -5.31 -11.79
N LEU A 59 3.78 -5.93 -12.95
CA LEU A 59 4.62 -5.70 -14.13
C LEU A 59 4.51 -4.28 -14.65
N GLU A 60 3.31 -3.67 -14.58
CA GLU A 60 3.13 -2.25 -14.92
C GLU A 60 4.01 -1.35 -14.05
N PHE A 61 4.01 -1.57 -12.72
CA PHE A 61 4.87 -0.84 -11.79
C PHE A 61 6.36 -1.04 -12.09
N ILE A 62 6.80 -2.27 -12.33
CA ILE A 62 8.20 -2.59 -12.62
C ILE A 62 8.65 -1.92 -13.93
N LYS A 63 7.86 -2.04 -14.99
CA LYS A 63 8.15 -1.46 -16.31
C LYS A 63 8.18 0.07 -16.28
N ALA A 64 7.35 0.68 -15.45
CA ALA A 64 7.34 2.13 -15.29
C ALA A 64 8.53 2.66 -14.46
N GLY A 65 9.22 1.81 -13.71
CA GLY A 65 10.31 2.21 -12.81
C GLY A 65 9.85 2.61 -11.40
N GLY A 66 8.66 2.18 -11.00
CA GLY A 66 8.13 2.35 -9.63
C GLY A 66 6.89 3.23 -9.55
N SER A 67 6.44 3.47 -8.30
CA SER A 67 5.17 4.15 -8.01
C SER A 67 5.09 5.59 -8.52
N TYR A 68 6.17 6.36 -8.47
CA TYR A 68 6.17 7.74 -8.95
C TYR A 68 5.91 7.83 -10.44
N ALA A 69 6.62 7.01 -11.21
CA ALA A 69 6.46 6.97 -12.66
C ALA A 69 5.03 6.50 -13.05
N ILE A 70 4.46 5.55 -12.31
CA ILE A 70 3.06 5.12 -12.50
C ILE A 70 2.08 6.27 -12.25
N VAL A 71 2.18 6.97 -11.12
CA VAL A 71 1.25 8.07 -10.79
C VAL A 71 1.34 9.18 -11.83
N PHE A 72 2.56 9.58 -12.18
CA PHE A 72 2.78 10.61 -13.19
C PHE A 72 2.27 10.16 -14.57
N GLY A 73 2.63 8.94 -14.97
CA GLY A 73 2.20 8.34 -16.23
C GLY A 73 0.68 8.23 -16.35
N LYS A 74 0.01 7.78 -15.30
CA LYS A 74 -1.47 7.69 -15.27
C LYS A 74 -2.14 9.05 -15.38
N LYS A 75 -1.60 10.08 -14.75
CA LYS A 75 -2.11 11.46 -14.91
C LYS A 75 -1.96 11.94 -16.36
N LEU A 76 -0.81 11.68 -17.01
CA LEU A 76 -0.60 12.02 -18.42
C LEU A 76 -1.52 11.21 -19.34
N GLN A 77 -1.68 9.91 -19.08
CA GLN A 77 -2.61 9.06 -19.82
C GLN A 77 -4.05 9.56 -19.70
N ALA A 78 -4.51 9.88 -18.49
CA ALA A 78 -5.84 10.42 -18.27
C ALA A 78 -6.08 11.72 -19.03
N PHE A 79 -5.08 12.62 -19.06
CA PHE A 79 -5.14 13.84 -19.85
C PHE A 79 -5.19 13.56 -21.36
N ALA A 80 -4.32 12.67 -21.84
CA ALA A 80 -4.27 12.29 -23.26
C ALA A 80 -5.57 11.61 -23.70
N CYS A 81 -6.11 10.68 -22.91
CA CYS A 81 -7.37 10.00 -23.19
C CYS A 81 -8.54 11.00 -23.28
N LYS A 82 -8.58 11.98 -22.38
CA LYS A 82 -9.59 13.05 -22.42
C LYS A 82 -9.49 13.89 -23.72
N VAL A 83 -8.27 14.24 -24.14
CA VAL A 83 -8.05 15.02 -25.36
C VAL A 83 -8.39 14.25 -26.62
N LEU A 84 -8.04 12.95 -26.63
CA LEU A 84 -8.21 12.06 -27.79
C LEU A 84 -9.56 11.33 -27.81
N SER A 85 -10.40 11.53 -26.81
CA SER A 85 -11.68 10.82 -26.64
C SER A 85 -11.54 9.29 -26.62
N ILE A 86 -10.47 8.80 -25.96
CA ILE A 86 -10.17 7.38 -25.73
C ILE A 86 -10.68 7.00 -24.34
N ASP A 87 -11.20 5.78 -24.20
CA ASP A 87 -11.59 5.25 -22.90
C ASP A 87 -10.36 5.03 -22.00
N LEU A 88 -10.36 5.65 -20.84
CA LEU A 88 -9.26 5.58 -19.88
C LEU A 88 -9.01 4.13 -19.37
N GLU A 89 -10.06 3.36 -19.14
CA GLU A 89 -9.92 1.99 -18.63
C GLU A 89 -9.20 1.06 -19.61
N SER A 90 -9.22 1.38 -20.90
CA SER A 90 -8.51 0.59 -21.92
C SER A 90 -6.98 0.65 -21.82
N VAL A 91 -6.42 1.62 -21.08
CA VAL A 91 -4.97 1.81 -20.93
C VAL A 91 -4.41 1.30 -19.61
N TYR A 92 -5.26 0.81 -18.72
CA TYR A 92 -4.81 0.19 -17.48
C TYR A 92 -4.50 -1.30 -17.67
N ALA A 93 -3.56 -1.80 -16.87
CA ALA A 93 -3.34 -3.23 -16.80
C ALA A 93 -4.62 -3.94 -16.32
N PRO A 94 -5.02 -5.05 -16.98
CA PRO A 94 -6.25 -5.75 -16.64
C PRO A 94 -6.14 -6.36 -15.23
N SER A 95 -7.25 -6.33 -14.50
CA SER A 95 -7.38 -7.04 -13.24
C SER A 95 -7.28 -8.55 -13.45
N GLN A 96 -6.58 -9.23 -12.55
CA GLN A 96 -6.54 -10.69 -12.53
C GLN A 96 -7.52 -11.19 -11.48
N ILE A 97 -8.65 -11.72 -11.94
CA ILE A 97 -9.73 -12.16 -11.07
C ILE A 97 -9.65 -13.68 -10.90
N ILE A 98 -9.66 -14.11 -9.64
CA ILE A 98 -9.87 -15.51 -9.27
C ILE A 98 -11.30 -15.62 -8.78
N SER A 99 -12.09 -16.46 -9.44
CA SER A 99 -13.46 -16.78 -9.07
C SER A 99 -13.56 -18.24 -8.66
N ASN A 100 -14.13 -18.48 -7.49
CA ASN A 100 -14.42 -19.82 -6.99
C ASN A 100 -15.94 -19.99 -6.93
N GLU A 101 -16.51 -20.52 -7.97
CA GLU A 101 -17.97 -20.73 -8.07
C GLU A 101 -18.50 -21.56 -6.89
N GLY A 102 -19.58 -21.09 -6.29
CA GLY A 102 -20.23 -21.76 -5.16
C GLY A 102 -19.59 -21.57 -3.80
N GLN A 103 -18.47 -20.85 -3.69
CA GLN A 103 -17.88 -20.51 -2.40
C GLN A 103 -18.44 -19.19 -1.84
N GLY A 104 -18.73 -19.19 -0.55
CA GLY A 104 -19.11 -17.96 0.16
C GLY A 104 -17.91 -17.01 0.34
N LEU A 105 -18.17 -15.71 0.36
CA LEU A 105 -17.16 -14.69 0.59
C LEU A 105 -16.90 -14.50 2.08
N THR A 106 -15.64 -14.41 2.45
CA THR A 106 -15.20 -13.90 3.76
C THR A 106 -15.55 -12.42 3.92
N ALA A 107 -15.51 -11.89 5.15
CA ALA A 107 -15.73 -10.46 5.41
C ALA A 107 -14.73 -9.58 4.65
N VAL A 108 -13.46 -9.99 4.60
CA VAL A 108 -12.40 -9.29 3.87
C VAL A 108 -12.70 -9.26 2.37
N GLU A 109 -13.02 -10.39 1.76
CA GLU A 109 -13.37 -10.45 0.34
C GLU A 109 -14.59 -9.59 -0.01
N LYS A 110 -15.60 -9.55 0.86
CA LYS A 110 -16.76 -8.65 0.68
C LYS A 110 -16.35 -7.17 0.66
N ILE A 111 -15.41 -6.77 1.53
CA ILE A 111 -14.90 -5.39 1.57
C ILE A 111 -14.12 -5.08 0.29
N PHE A 112 -13.26 -5.99 -0.18
CA PHE A 112 -12.54 -5.80 -1.44
C PHE A 112 -13.48 -5.75 -2.64
N ASN A 113 -14.47 -6.64 -2.71
CA ASN A 113 -15.48 -6.62 -3.80
C ASN A 113 -16.22 -5.28 -3.87
N ARG A 114 -16.58 -4.71 -2.71
CA ARG A 114 -17.27 -3.41 -2.64
C ARG A 114 -16.43 -2.24 -3.13
N ASN A 115 -15.13 -2.30 -2.91
CA ASN A 115 -14.19 -1.21 -3.21
C ASN A 115 -13.38 -1.45 -4.50
N ALA A 116 -13.64 -2.52 -5.25
CA ALA A 116 -12.93 -2.82 -6.48
C ALA A 116 -13.17 -1.76 -7.55
N VAL A 117 -12.13 -1.40 -8.29
CA VAL A 117 -12.13 -0.40 -9.35
C VAL A 117 -11.78 -1.05 -10.68
N GLY A 118 -12.50 -0.70 -11.75
CA GLY A 118 -12.25 -1.24 -13.09
C GLY A 118 -12.58 -2.73 -13.23
N VAL A 119 -13.51 -3.23 -12.41
CA VAL A 119 -13.97 -4.63 -12.42
C VAL A 119 -15.47 -4.64 -12.72
N SER A 120 -15.92 -5.59 -13.54
CA SER A 120 -17.35 -5.76 -13.84
C SER A 120 -18.14 -6.01 -12.56
N SER A 121 -19.34 -5.42 -12.46
CA SER A 121 -20.28 -5.62 -11.33
C SER A 121 -20.65 -7.09 -11.11
N ASP A 122 -20.56 -7.92 -12.16
CA ASP A 122 -20.90 -9.33 -12.10
C ASP A 122 -19.72 -10.22 -11.67
N SER A 123 -18.53 -9.62 -11.55
CA SER A 123 -17.34 -10.32 -11.10
C SER A 123 -17.31 -10.45 -9.59
N VAL A 124 -17.00 -11.64 -9.10
CA VAL A 124 -16.82 -11.93 -7.68
C VAL A 124 -15.34 -12.20 -7.42
N LEU A 125 -14.73 -11.39 -6.57
CA LEU A 125 -13.32 -11.47 -6.22
C LEU A 125 -13.13 -12.43 -5.05
N HIS A 126 -12.24 -13.38 -5.21
CA HIS A 126 -11.75 -14.26 -4.15
C HIS A 126 -10.28 -14.01 -3.87
N SER A 127 -9.80 -14.57 -2.78
CA SER A 127 -8.39 -14.54 -2.36
C SER A 127 -7.47 -14.98 -3.50
N GLY A 128 -6.38 -14.24 -3.72
CA GLY A 128 -5.46 -14.42 -4.84
C GLY A 128 -5.76 -13.55 -6.06
N SER A 129 -6.91 -12.85 -6.10
CA SER A 129 -7.18 -11.85 -7.14
C SER A 129 -6.22 -10.65 -7.00
N ASP A 130 -5.82 -10.07 -8.13
CA ASP A 130 -5.02 -8.86 -8.21
C ASP A 130 -5.82 -7.75 -8.90
N VAL A 131 -6.28 -6.78 -8.12
CA VAL A 131 -7.22 -5.75 -8.54
C VAL A 131 -6.88 -4.40 -7.94
N ARG A 132 -7.27 -3.32 -8.60
CA ARG A 132 -7.26 -1.99 -8.01
C ARG A 132 -8.45 -1.83 -7.07
N VAL A 133 -8.24 -1.18 -5.96
CA VAL A 133 -9.32 -0.90 -4.99
C VAL A 133 -9.31 0.55 -4.57
N LYS A 134 -10.50 1.13 -4.37
CA LYS A 134 -10.64 2.43 -3.74
C LYS A 134 -10.13 2.36 -2.30
N VAL A 135 -9.23 3.27 -1.93
CA VAL A 135 -8.87 3.54 -0.54
C VAL A 135 -9.84 4.59 0.00
N ASN A 136 -10.42 4.32 1.16
CA ASN A 136 -11.38 5.24 1.78
C ASN A 136 -10.69 6.26 2.67
N ILE A 137 -9.80 5.81 3.55
CA ILE A 137 -9.14 6.67 4.53
C ILE A 137 -7.64 6.41 4.50
N VAL A 138 -6.88 7.50 4.56
CA VAL A 138 -5.43 7.45 4.64
C VAL A 138 -4.97 8.20 5.89
N GLY A 139 -4.04 7.60 6.63
CA GLY A 139 -3.42 8.20 7.80
C GLY A 139 -1.91 8.23 7.73
N SER A 140 -1.30 9.29 8.21
CA SER A 140 0.13 9.41 8.38
C SER A 140 0.47 9.85 9.80
N GLN A 141 1.69 9.63 10.23
CA GLN A 141 2.18 9.98 11.56
C GLN A 141 3.46 10.82 11.49
N ASP A 142 4.01 11.20 12.63
CA ASP A 142 5.19 12.04 12.74
C ASP A 142 6.40 11.52 11.98
N THR A 143 6.68 10.22 12.05
CA THR A 143 7.84 9.61 11.39
C THR A 143 7.65 9.42 9.89
N THR A 144 6.43 9.16 9.45
CA THR A 144 6.12 8.96 8.02
C THR A 144 5.69 10.24 7.31
N GLY A 145 5.12 11.20 8.03
CA GLY A 145 4.53 12.41 7.44
C GLY A 145 5.52 13.27 6.65
N LEU A 146 6.74 13.45 7.16
CA LEU A 146 7.79 14.20 6.46
C LEU A 146 8.24 13.48 5.18
N MET A 147 8.41 12.16 5.25
CA MET A 147 8.74 11.35 4.08
C MET A 147 7.59 11.34 3.09
N THR A 148 6.36 11.18 3.56
CA THR A 148 5.15 11.23 2.72
C THR A 148 5.05 12.57 1.97
N THR A 149 5.44 13.68 2.60
CA THR A 149 5.49 14.99 1.93
C THR A 149 6.46 14.98 0.75
N GLN A 150 7.67 14.47 0.95
CA GLN A 150 8.69 14.38 -0.10
C GLN A 150 8.24 13.46 -1.24
N GLU A 151 7.59 12.36 -0.92
CA GLU A 151 7.03 11.41 -1.88
C GLU A 151 5.92 12.07 -2.73
N LEU A 152 5.01 12.83 -2.10
CA LEU A 152 3.96 13.55 -2.84
C LEU A 152 4.55 14.64 -3.73
N GLU A 153 5.58 15.35 -3.27
CA GLU A 153 6.29 16.34 -4.08
C GLU A 153 6.97 15.66 -5.28
N ALA A 154 7.62 14.52 -5.08
CA ALA A 154 8.24 13.74 -6.14
C ALA A 154 7.23 13.22 -7.17
N MET A 155 6.00 12.89 -6.74
CA MET A 155 4.90 12.51 -7.62
C MET A 155 4.21 13.69 -8.31
N ALA A 156 4.68 14.93 -8.09
CA ALA A 156 4.02 16.15 -8.53
C ALA A 156 2.53 16.22 -8.07
N ALA A 157 2.22 15.62 -6.93
CA ALA A 157 0.89 15.67 -6.35
C ALA A 157 0.71 17.00 -5.64
N THR A 158 -0.13 17.86 -6.18
CA THR A 158 -0.45 19.19 -5.60
C THR A 158 -1.66 19.16 -4.70
N VAL A 159 -2.48 18.12 -4.80
CA VAL A 159 -3.68 17.89 -4.00
C VAL A 159 -3.82 16.38 -3.74
N ILE A 160 -4.47 16.04 -2.63
CA ILE A 160 -4.87 14.65 -2.38
C ILE A 160 -6.04 14.24 -3.28
N SER A 161 -6.20 12.94 -3.47
CA SER A 161 -7.29 12.43 -4.30
C SER A 161 -8.66 12.83 -3.73
N PRO A 162 -9.58 13.36 -4.56
CA PRO A 162 -10.93 13.66 -4.13
C PRO A 162 -11.81 12.43 -3.89
N THR A 163 -11.31 11.23 -4.24
CA THR A 163 -12.04 9.96 -4.02
C THR A 163 -11.90 9.44 -2.60
N LEU A 164 -10.96 9.98 -1.81
CA LEU A 164 -10.80 9.65 -0.39
C LEU A 164 -11.98 10.20 0.42
N ASP A 165 -12.49 9.38 1.34
CA ASP A 165 -13.51 9.82 2.30
C ASP A 165 -12.88 10.62 3.45
N GLY A 166 -11.57 10.44 3.69
CA GLY A 166 -10.81 11.22 4.66
C GLY A 166 -9.31 10.97 4.59
N ALA A 167 -8.56 11.96 5.05
CA ALA A 167 -7.12 11.85 5.21
C ALA A 167 -6.69 12.53 6.52
N TYR A 168 -5.83 11.88 7.27
CA TYR A 168 -5.43 12.30 8.61
C TYR A 168 -3.92 12.32 8.77
N GLN A 169 -3.40 13.38 9.39
CA GLN A 169 -2.01 13.47 9.82
C GLN A 169 -1.95 13.57 11.35
N SER A 170 -1.38 12.56 11.99
CA SER A 170 -1.00 12.60 13.40
C SER A 170 0.35 13.28 13.57
N GLY A 171 0.51 13.99 14.66
CA GLY A 171 1.81 14.54 15.02
C GLY A 171 2.70 13.60 15.81
N CYS A 172 2.14 12.51 16.30
CA CYS A 172 2.89 11.52 17.07
C CYS A 172 2.10 10.20 17.11
N HIS A 173 2.77 9.09 16.87
CA HIS A 173 2.14 7.77 16.95
C HIS A 173 1.79 7.36 18.40
N THR A 174 2.37 8.00 19.41
CA THR A 174 2.12 7.73 20.84
C THR A 174 1.32 8.81 21.54
N ALA A 175 0.92 9.88 20.85
CA ALA A 175 0.31 11.09 21.42
C ALA A 175 1.20 11.82 22.46
N SER A 176 2.49 11.53 22.49
CA SER A 176 3.47 12.08 23.43
C SER A 176 4.65 12.68 22.69
N VAL A 177 4.68 13.99 22.58
CA VAL A 177 5.79 14.71 21.93
C VAL A 177 6.78 15.21 22.99
N TRP A 178 7.49 14.27 23.61
CA TRP A 178 8.48 14.57 24.65
C TRP A 178 9.88 14.82 24.08
N ASP A 179 10.17 14.29 22.89
CA ASP A 179 11.47 14.44 22.24
C ASP A 179 11.55 15.77 21.49
N SER A 180 12.65 16.49 21.73
CA SER A 180 12.94 17.77 21.05
C SER A 180 13.03 17.64 19.52
N LYS A 181 13.47 16.48 19.00
CA LYS A 181 13.50 16.22 17.55
C LYS A 181 12.09 16.08 16.97
N ALA A 182 11.21 15.37 17.68
CA ALA A 182 9.81 15.27 17.29
C ALA A 182 9.12 16.64 17.32
N GLN A 183 9.36 17.43 18.38
CA GLN A 183 8.85 18.81 18.48
C GLN A 183 9.32 19.71 17.33
N ALA A 184 10.57 19.57 16.89
CA ALA A 184 11.13 20.35 15.78
C ALA A 184 10.46 20.03 14.42
N ASN A 185 9.85 18.86 14.29
CA ASN A 185 9.13 18.45 13.07
C ASN A 185 7.69 18.98 12.99
N ILE A 186 7.11 19.42 14.11
CA ILE A 186 5.73 19.92 14.18
C ILE A 186 5.43 21.00 13.14
N PRO A 187 6.22 22.07 12.98
CA PRO A 187 5.93 23.10 12.00
C PRO A 187 5.90 22.57 10.56
N ARG A 188 6.74 21.57 10.25
CA ARG A 188 6.79 20.92 8.93
C ARG A 188 5.53 20.09 8.67
N LEU A 189 5.11 19.30 9.66
CA LEU A 189 3.88 18.54 9.59
C LEU A 189 2.65 19.44 9.47
N MET A 190 2.59 20.54 10.22
CA MET A 190 1.52 21.53 10.11
C MET A 190 1.47 22.16 8.72
N LYS A 191 2.62 22.49 8.13
CA LYS A 191 2.68 22.98 6.75
C LYS A 191 2.14 21.94 5.77
N PHE A 192 2.54 20.68 5.91
CA PHE A 192 2.04 19.57 5.09
C PHE A 192 0.53 19.43 5.19
N MET A 193 -0.01 19.39 6.41
CA MET A 193 -1.45 19.29 6.65
C MET A 193 -2.22 20.44 6.01
N ASN A 194 -1.75 21.67 6.16
CA ASN A 194 -2.39 22.85 5.59
C ASN A 194 -2.31 22.86 4.06
N THR A 195 -1.18 22.42 3.50
CA THR A 195 -0.96 22.37 2.04
C THR A 195 -1.92 21.37 1.37
N PHE A 196 -2.13 20.21 2.00
CA PHE A 196 -2.92 19.12 1.42
C PHE A 196 -4.35 19.01 2.01
N GLY A 197 -4.74 19.91 2.92
CA GLY A 197 -6.08 19.90 3.50
C GLY A 197 -6.38 18.67 4.37
N LEU A 198 -5.34 18.09 5.01
CA LEU A 198 -5.52 16.92 5.85
C LEU A 198 -6.28 17.24 7.13
N ILE A 199 -7.13 16.32 7.53
CA ILE A 199 -7.91 16.43 8.76
C ILE A 199 -6.97 16.26 9.96
N THR A 200 -7.16 17.10 10.96
CA THR A 200 -6.54 16.95 12.28
C THR A 200 -7.61 16.71 13.32
N ALA A 201 -7.26 16.13 14.45
CA ALA A 201 -8.18 16.03 15.57
C ALA A 201 -8.65 17.44 15.98
N ARG A 202 -9.98 17.63 16.09
CA ARG A 202 -10.61 18.86 16.58
C ARG A 202 -11.08 18.66 17.99
N ASP A 203 -10.84 19.63 18.85
CA ASP A 203 -11.55 19.71 20.12
C ASP A 203 -13.02 20.12 19.90
N PRO A 204 -13.89 19.99 20.91
CA PRO A 204 -15.27 20.40 20.85
C PRO A 204 -15.49 21.90 20.51
N LYS A 205 -14.45 22.72 20.68
CA LYS A 205 -14.46 24.15 20.36
C LYS A 205 -14.05 24.45 18.93
N GLY A 206 -13.74 23.43 18.12
CA GLY A 206 -13.33 23.55 16.74
C GLY A 206 -11.86 23.97 16.54
N VAL A 207 -11.09 24.01 17.60
CA VAL A 207 -9.65 24.28 17.54
C VAL A 207 -8.95 22.99 17.09
N TYR A 208 -8.11 23.11 16.08
CA TYR A 208 -7.28 21.97 15.65
C TYR A 208 -6.13 21.78 16.64
N HIS A 209 -6.19 20.69 17.38
CA HIS A 209 -5.03 20.20 18.08
C HIS A 209 -4.32 19.23 17.15
N ALA A 210 -3.34 19.73 16.41
CA ALA A 210 -2.38 18.84 15.82
C ALA A 210 -1.80 18.01 16.97
N MET A 211 -1.89 16.67 16.89
CA MET A 211 -1.02 15.80 17.67
C MET A 211 -1.53 15.33 19.02
N THR A 212 -2.82 15.37 19.27
CA THR A 212 -3.36 14.99 20.58
C THR A 212 -3.70 13.51 20.69
N ASP A 213 -3.77 12.77 19.60
CA ASP A 213 -4.20 11.37 19.62
C ASP A 213 -3.32 10.45 18.77
N VAL A 214 -3.29 9.21 19.20
CA VAL A 214 -2.63 8.10 18.53
C VAL A 214 -3.30 7.84 17.17
N ILE A 215 -2.51 7.78 16.10
CA ILE A 215 -2.99 7.68 14.72
C ILE A 215 -4.07 6.60 14.53
N HIS A 216 -3.80 5.37 14.97
CA HIS A 216 -4.70 4.24 14.75
C HIS A 216 -6.03 4.38 15.54
N LYS A 217 -6.02 5.07 16.69
CA LYS A 217 -7.25 5.40 17.41
C LYS A 217 -8.08 6.40 16.61
N VAL A 218 -7.47 7.47 16.12
CA VAL A 218 -8.18 8.48 15.32
C VAL A 218 -8.72 7.87 14.04
N LEU A 219 -7.93 7.07 13.34
CA LEU A 219 -8.39 6.38 12.13
C LEU A 219 -9.62 5.51 12.41
N ASN A 220 -9.66 4.82 13.56
CA ASN A 220 -10.83 4.07 13.98
C ASN A 220 -12.04 4.96 14.27
N ASP A 221 -11.83 6.11 14.89
CA ASP A 221 -12.91 7.03 15.28
C ASP A 221 -13.49 7.79 14.07
N ILE A 222 -12.65 8.19 13.10
CA ILE A 222 -13.11 8.89 11.89
C ILE A 222 -13.68 7.96 10.83
N THR A 223 -13.42 6.65 10.91
CA THR A 223 -13.98 5.67 9.99
C THR A 223 -15.43 5.40 10.35
N VAL A 224 -16.35 5.89 9.53
CA VAL A 224 -17.79 5.70 9.73
C VAL A 224 -18.32 4.43 9.07
N ASP A 225 -17.63 3.91 8.07
CA ASP A 225 -18.03 2.74 7.30
C ASP A 225 -17.18 1.51 7.68
N ASP A 226 -17.82 0.47 8.23
CA ASP A 226 -17.16 -0.80 8.57
C ASP A 226 -16.69 -1.59 7.33
N TRP A 227 -17.04 -1.12 6.13
CA TRP A 227 -16.62 -1.69 4.84
C TRP A 227 -15.48 -0.90 4.18
N ALA A 228 -14.86 0.00 4.90
CA ALA A 228 -13.78 0.84 4.40
C ALA A 228 -12.45 0.09 4.21
N ILE A 229 -11.65 0.56 3.26
CA ILE A 229 -10.23 0.21 3.12
C ILE A 229 -9.41 1.39 3.64
N ILE A 230 -8.50 1.12 4.57
CA ILE A 230 -7.72 2.11 5.31
C ILE A 230 -6.23 1.83 5.12
N ILE A 231 -5.46 2.85 4.75
CA ILE A 231 -4.00 2.80 4.67
C ILE A 231 -3.43 3.75 5.71
N GLY A 232 -2.54 3.28 6.56
CA GLY A 232 -1.91 4.12 7.58
C GLY A 232 -0.41 3.88 7.74
N GLY A 233 0.32 4.94 8.04
CA GLY A 233 1.77 4.91 8.24
C GLY A 233 2.22 4.31 9.59
N ASP A 234 1.39 3.48 10.21
CA ASP A 234 1.67 2.83 11.49
C ASP A 234 1.26 1.36 11.45
N SER A 235 2.06 0.49 12.07
CA SER A 235 1.80 -0.96 12.10
C SER A 235 0.50 -1.34 12.82
N HIS A 236 0.01 -0.50 13.75
CA HIS A 236 -1.24 -0.70 14.47
C HIS A 236 -2.47 -0.18 13.70
N THR A 237 -2.31 0.38 12.50
CA THR A 237 -3.44 0.79 11.64
C THR A 237 -4.45 -0.34 11.47
N ARG A 238 -3.99 -1.58 11.47
CA ARG A 238 -4.81 -2.80 11.41
C ARG A 238 -5.84 -2.94 12.54
N MET A 239 -5.77 -2.12 13.58
CA MET A 239 -6.76 -2.08 14.66
C MET A 239 -7.99 -1.24 14.30
N SER A 240 -7.94 -0.51 13.19
CA SER A 240 -9.07 0.28 12.70
C SER A 240 -10.16 -0.61 12.12
N LYS A 241 -11.35 -0.05 11.90
CA LYS A 241 -12.48 -0.74 11.28
C LYS A 241 -12.19 -1.15 9.84
N GLY A 242 -13.05 -1.99 9.28
CA GLY A 242 -12.94 -2.41 7.90
C GLY A 242 -11.72 -3.29 7.64
N VAL A 243 -11.04 -3.06 6.51
CA VAL A 243 -9.75 -3.66 6.17
C VAL A 243 -8.69 -2.58 6.22
N ALA A 244 -7.77 -2.69 7.18
CA ALA A 244 -6.80 -1.67 7.46
C ALA A 244 -5.36 -2.21 7.37
N PHE A 245 -4.50 -1.47 6.70
CA PHE A 245 -3.10 -1.85 6.46
C PHE A 245 -2.15 -0.81 7.04
N GLY A 246 -1.13 -1.28 7.77
CA GLY A 246 0.06 -0.50 8.06
C GLY A 246 0.97 -0.48 6.83
N ALA A 247 1.43 0.70 6.43
CA ALA A 247 2.17 0.92 5.20
C ALA A 247 3.35 1.89 5.40
N ASP A 248 4.31 1.83 4.48
CA ASP A 248 5.40 2.79 4.39
C ASP A 248 4.95 4.14 3.83
N SER A 249 5.83 5.15 3.89
CA SER A 249 5.55 6.50 3.42
C SER A 249 5.20 6.57 1.92
N GLY A 250 5.82 5.75 1.09
CA GLY A 250 5.57 5.69 -0.34
C GLY A 250 4.17 5.18 -0.67
N THR A 251 3.74 4.11 0.00
CA THR A 251 2.37 3.56 -0.13
C THR A 251 1.33 4.55 0.41
N VAL A 252 1.60 5.21 1.55
CA VAL A 252 0.73 6.27 2.08
C VAL A 252 0.61 7.42 1.08
N ALA A 253 1.72 7.88 0.51
CA ALA A 253 1.72 8.94 -0.50
C ALA A 253 0.99 8.54 -1.77
N LEU A 254 1.19 7.29 -2.25
CA LEU A 254 0.48 6.76 -3.41
C LEU A 254 -1.03 6.77 -3.17
N ALA A 255 -1.49 6.25 -2.03
CA ALA A 255 -2.90 6.24 -1.66
C ALA A 255 -3.48 7.65 -1.52
N LEU A 256 -2.73 8.61 -0.95
CA LEU A 256 -3.13 10.02 -0.90
C LEU A 256 -3.26 10.64 -2.28
N ALA A 257 -2.35 10.33 -3.20
CA ALA A 257 -2.31 10.92 -4.54
C ALA A 257 -3.36 10.34 -5.48
N THR A 258 -3.68 9.05 -5.36
CA THR A 258 -4.55 8.33 -6.30
C THR A 258 -5.93 8.01 -5.73
N GLY A 259 -6.03 7.75 -4.44
CA GLY A 259 -7.22 7.19 -3.80
C GLY A 259 -7.39 5.69 -4.02
N GLU A 260 -6.32 5.02 -4.51
CA GLU A 260 -6.28 3.59 -4.82
C GLU A 260 -5.09 2.91 -4.16
#